data_ddeed28c68f395f867341d6fcc627f08
#
_entry.id   ddeed28c68f395f867341d6fcc627f08
#
_cell.length_a   1.000
_cell.length_b   1.000
_cell.length_c   1.000
_cell.angle_alpha   90.00
_cell.angle_beta   90.00
_cell.angle_gamma   90.00
#
_symmetry.space_group_name_H-M   'P 1'
#
loop_
_entity.id
_entity.type
_entity.pdbx_description
1 polymer ?
#
loop_
_entity_poly.entity_id
_entity_poly.type
_entity_poly.pdbx_seq_one_letter_code
_entity_poly.pdbx_strand_id
1 'polypeptide(L)'
;IEVPIPFVEESLGNQNLLRILPAFLNVINSGGMLLIDEFSSGFHNELESLMVRYFMEKADRAQMLFVSHSTNLLSNSILRPDQEYSVEFQNGNGSTVRRFSSEQPRSAQNIEKMYVSGVFGGLPEYKEVSDEAE
;
A
#
# COMPACT_ATOMS: atom_id res chain seq x y z
N ILE A 1 33.74 6.80 -17.17
CA ILE A 1 33.04 5.95 -18.17
C ILE A 1 31.83 5.43 -17.46
N GLU A 2 30.64 5.91 -17.84
CA GLU A 2 29.39 5.36 -17.37
C GLU A 2 29.17 4.02 -18.07
N VAL A 3 29.13 2.93 -17.31
CA VAL A 3 28.80 1.60 -17.83
C VAL A 3 27.30 1.40 -17.60
N PRO A 4 26.51 1.21 -18.68
CA PRO A 4 25.08 0.95 -18.51
C PRO A 4 24.88 -0.41 -17.81
N ILE A 5 24.05 -0.40 -16.77
CA ILE A 5 23.65 -1.62 -16.06
C ILE A 5 22.46 -2.22 -16.81
N PRO A 6 22.50 -3.50 -17.22
CA PRO A 6 21.37 -4.18 -17.81
C PRO A 6 20.18 -4.22 -16.85
N PHE A 7 18.95 -4.06 -17.35
CA PHE A 7 17.73 -4.05 -16.53
C PHE A 7 17.61 -5.26 -15.61
N VAL A 8 18.07 -6.43 -16.05
CA VAL A 8 18.01 -7.68 -15.26
C VAL A 8 18.99 -7.72 -14.09
N GLU A 9 20.00 -6.84 -14.08
CA GLU A 9 20.99 -6.70 -13.01
C GLU A 9 20.61 -5.64 -12.00
N GLU A 10 19.55 -4.86 -12.29
CA GLU A 10 19.00 -3.88 -11.35
C GLU A 10 18.34 -4.56 -10.15
N SER A 11 18.25 -3.83 -9.03
CA SER A 11 17.49 -4.30 -7.86
C SER A 11 16.02 -4.53 -8.22
N LEU A 12 15.36 -5.43 -7.51
CA LEU A 12 13.92 -5.70 -7.72
C LEU A 12 13.08 -4.41 -7.62
N GLY A 13 13.40 -3.54 -6.66
CA GLY A 13 12.73 -2.25 -6.49
C GLY A 13 12.89 -1.34 -7.69
N ASN A 14 14.12 -1.22 -8.23
CA ASN A 14 14.38 -0.43 -9.43
C ASN A 14 13.65 -1.00 -10.66
N GLN A 15 13.65 -2.32 -10.80
CA GLN A 15 12.92 -2.98 -11.88
C GLN A 15 11.41 -2.70 -11.80
N ASN A 16 10.83 -2.80 -10.59
CA ASN A 16 9.42 -2.53 -10.38
C ASN A 16 9.08 -1.05 -10.62
N LEU A 17 9.93 -0.13 -10.14
CA LEU A 17 9.78 1.29 -10.41
C LEU A 17 9.76 1.57 -11.92
N LEU A 18 10.74 1.06 -12.65
CA LEU A 18 10.85 1.27 -14.10
C LEU A 18 9.66 0.69 -14.88
N ARG A 19 9.05 -0.39 -14.38
CA ARG A 19 7.82 -0.96 -14.98
C ARG A 19 6.59 -0.11 -14.74
N ILE A 20 6.44 0.45 -13.53
CA ILE A 20 5.25 1.22 -13.12
C ILE A 20 5.34 2.66 -13.64
N LEU A 21 6.52 3.25 -13.66
CA LEU A 21 6.74 4.69 -13.89
C LEU A 21 6.10 5.23 -15.17
N PRO A 22 6.17 4.55 -16.33
CA PRO A 22 5.52 5.06 -17.55
C PRO A 22 4.00 5.18 -17.42
N ALA A 23 3.33 4.18 -16.86
CA ALA A 23 1.88 4.20 -16.64
C ALA A 23 1.50 5.25 -15.58
N PHE A 24 2.28 5.35 -14.52
CA PHE A 24 2.10 6.32 -13.45
C PHE A 24 2.17 7.77 -13.97
N LEU A 25 3.21 8.11 -14.72
CA LEU A 25 3.37 9.44 -15.31
C LEU A 25 2.30 9.73 -16.37
N ASN A 26 1.96 8.74 -17.19
CA ASN A 26 0.90 8.90 -18.18
C ASN A 26 -0.45 9.25 -17.54
N VAL A 27 -0.84 8.55 -16.48
CA VAL A 27 -2.12 8.80 -15.79
C VAL A 27 -2.11 10.17 -15.12
N ILE A 28 -1.01 10.60 -14.51
CA ILE A 28 -0.89 11.95 -13.94
C ILE A 28 -1.11 13.03 -15.00
N ASN A 29 -0.49 12.86 -16.18
CA ASN A 29 -0.52 13.87 -17.24
C ASN A 29 -1.83 13.87 -18.04
N SER A 30 -2.40 12.69 -18.28
CA SER A 30 -3.56 12.53 -19.17
C SER A 30 -4.88 12.32 -18.44
N GLY A 31 -4.84 12.08 -17.13
CA GLY A 31 -5.99 11.65 -16.35
C GLY A 31 -6.26 10.16 -16.47
N GLY A 32 -7.30 9.70 -15.79
CA GLY A 32 -7.72 8.31 -15.79
C GLY A 32 -7.50 7.59 -14.46
N MET A 33 -7.41 6.27 -14.49
CA MET A 33 -7.29 5.43 -13.30
C MET A 33 -6.08 4.50 -13.42
N LEU A 34 -5.27 4.46 -12.37
CA LEU A 34 -4.15 3.54 -12.22
C LEU A 34 -4.45 2.53 -11.12
N LEU A 35 -4.39 1.25 -11.46
CA LEU A 35 -4.54 0.14 -10.51
C LEU A 35 -3.19 -0.55 -10.35
N ILE A 36 -2.71 -0.66 -9.11
CA ILE A 36 -1.43 -1.30 -8.81
C ILE A 36 -1.65 -2.33 -7.70
N ASP A 37 -1.37 -3.59 -8.02
CA ASP A 37 -1.27 -4.64 -7.02
C ASP A 37 0.17 -4.73 -6.51
N GLU A 38 0.33 -5.05 -5.22
CA GLU A 38 1.64 -5.13 -4.55
C GLU A 38 2.52 -3.88 -4.75
N PHE A 39 1.94 -2.70 -4.61
CA PHE A 39 2.61 -1.41 -4.87
C PHE A 39 3.97 -1.27 -4.17
N SER A 40 4.10 -1.75 -2.95
CA SER A 40 5.32 -1.66 -2.15
C SER A 40 6.35 -2.76 -2.41
N SER A 41 6.07 -3.70 -3.32
CA SER A 41 6.94 -4.85 -3.57
C SER A 41 8.34 -4.43 -4.03
N GLY A 42 9.32 -4.62 -3.15
CA GLY A 42 10.71 -4.27 -3.39
C GLY A 42 11.07 -2.79 -3.28
N PHE A 43 10.11 -1.92 -2.95
CA PHE A 43 10.38 -0.50 -2.74
C PHE A 43 10.95 -0.24 -1.35
N HIS A 44 11.85 0.73 -1.27
CA HIS A 44 12.18 1.36 0.01
C HIS A 44 11.00 2.21 0.49
N ASN A 45 10.75 2.23 1.81
CA ASN A 45 9.62 2.95 2.40
C ASN A 45 9.52 4.43 1.97
N GLU A 46 10.66 5.09 1.80
CA GLU A 46 10.71 6.48 1.35
C GLU A 46 10.24 6.65 -0.09
N LEU A 47 10.58 5.70 -0.98
CA LEU A 47 10.14 5.74 -2.37
C LEU A 47 8.63 5.55 -2.49
N GLU A 48 8.06 4.63 -1.72
CA GLU A 48 6.62 4.42 -1.63
C GLU A 48 5.91 5.73 -1.24
N SER A 49 6.36 6.35 -0.16
CA SER A 49 5.83 7.62 0.33
C SER A 49 5.97 8.76 -0.68
N LEU A 50 7.12 8.83 -1.36
CA LEU A 50 7.40 9.83 -2.37
C LEU A 50 6.45 9.71 -3.56
N MET A 51 6.23 8.49 -4.07
CA MET A 51 5.32 8.25 -5.20
C MET A 51 3.89 8.64 -4.87
N VAL A 52 3.38 8.27 -3.68
CA VAL A 52 2.03 8.65 -3.25
C VAL A 52 1.90 10.16 -3.13
N ARG A 53 2.84 10.84 -2.49
CA ARG A 53 2.85 12.31 -2.37
C ARG A 53 2.89 12.98 -3.75
N TYR A 54 3.76 12.52 -4.63
CA TYR A 54 3.89 13.08 -5.98
C TYR A 54 2.59 12.91 -6.77
N PHE A 55 1.93 11.76 -6.67
CA PHE A 55 0.61 11.55 -7.28
C PHE A 55 -0.41 12.55 -6.74
N MET A 56 -0.52 12.68 -5.42
CA MET A 56 -1.48 13.58 -4.78
C MET A 56 -1.23 15.06 -5.12
N GLU A 57 0.02 15.46 -5.33
CA GLU A 57 0.39 16.83 -5.68
C GLU A 57 0.18 17.16 -7.16
N LYS A 58 0.37 16.20 -8.05
CA LYS A 58 0.44 16.43 -9.49
C LYS A 58 -0.78 15.97 -10.26
N ALA A 59 -1.53 15.00 -9.74
CA ALA A 59 -2.70 14.47 -10.43
C ALA A 59 -3.92 15.38 -10.23
N ASP A 60 -4.48 15.88 -11.31
CA ASP A 60 -5.69 16.71 -11.30
C ASP A 60 -6.94 15.89 -11.63
N ARG A 61 -6.88 15.10 -12.70
CA ARG A 61 -8.01 14.29 -13.21
C ARG A 61 -7.70 12.80 -13.23
N ALA A 62 -6.95 12.34 -12.24
CA ALA A 62 -6.51 10.96 -12.13
C ALA A 62 -6.87 10.37 -10.79
N GLN A 63 -7.04 9.05 -10.77
CA GLN A 63 -7.22 8.25 -9.56
C GLN A 63 -6.15 7.16 -9.52
N MET A 64 -5.67 6.86 -8.32
CA MET A 64 -4.79 5.74 -8.07
C MET A 64 -5.40 4.85 -6.99
N LEU A 65 -5.58 3.58 -7.31
CA LEU A 65 -5.94 2.53 -6.35
C LEU A 65 -4.78 1.54 -6.29
N PHE A 66 -4.27 1.29 -5.11
CA PHE A 66 -3.17 0.36 -4.92
C PHE A 66 -3.40 -0.55 -3.72
N VAL A 67 -2.83 -1.74 -3.79
CA VAL A 67 -2.77 -2.69 -2.67
C VAL A 67 -1.33 -2.74 -2.18
N SER A 68 -1.15 -2.67 -0.87
CA SER A 68 0.17 -2.73 -0.22
C SER A 68 0.08 -3.57 1.05
N HIS A 69 1.13 -4.32 1.34
CA HIS A 69 1.33 -4.99 2.63
C HIS A 69 2.15 -4.13 3.61
N SER A 70 2.64 -2.97 3.15
CA SER A 70 3.43 -2.06 3.98
C SER A 70 2.52 -1.20 4.85
N THR A 71 2.82 -1.13 6.14
CA THR A 71 2.15 -0.23 7.08
C THR A 71 2.76 1.17 7.09
N ASN A 72 3.84 1.39 6.33
CA ASN A 72 4.58 2.65 6.31
C ASN A 72 3.71 3.86 5.94
N LEU A 73 2.79 3.70 4.99
CA LEU A 73 1.89 4.78 4.57
C LEU A 73 0.90 5.17 5.66
N LEU A 74 0.52 4.24 6.55
CA LEU A 74 -0.36 4.48 7.68
C LEU A 74 0.31 5.35 8.77
N SER A 75 1.64 5.25 8.90
CA SER A 75 2.40 5.99 9.91
C SER A 75 2.66 7.45 9.54
N ASN A 76 2.70 7.75 8.25
CA ASN A 76 3.19 9.02 7.72
C ASN A 76 2.12 10.11 7.56
N SER A 77 0.85 9.84 7.87
CA SER A 77 -0.28 10.77 7.70
C SER A 77 -0.37 11.37 6.27
N ILE A 78 0.09 10.61 5.27
CA ILE A 78 0.02 11.01 3.86
C ILE A 78 -1.40 10.82 3.36
N LEU A 79 -2.02 9.71 3.76
CA LEU A 79 -3.39 9.38 3.42
C LEU A 79 -4.32 9.73 4.57
N ARG A 80 -5.57 10.00 4.22
CA ARG A 80 -6.64 10.19 5.20
C ARG A 80 -7.33 8.86 5.47
N PRO A 81 -7.90 8.63 6.66
CA PRO A 81 -8.62 7.39 6.99
C PRO A 81 -9.78 7.05 6.03
N ASP A 82 -10.29 8.04 5.30
CA ASP A 82 -11.32 7.83 4.28
C ASP A 82 -10.76 7.33 2.94
N GLN A 83 -9.44 7.33 2.77
CA GLN A 83 -8.73 6.80 1.60
C GLN A 83 -8.15 5.41 1.85
N GLU A 84 -8.21 4.91 3.09
CA GLU A 84 -7.59 3.68 3.54
C GLU A 84 -8.64 2.60 3.83
N TYR A 85 -8.33 1.38 3.41
CA TYR A 85 -9.20 0.22 3.55
C TYR A 85 -8.40 -1.00 3.98
N SER A 86 -8.94 -1.79 4.90
CA SER A 86 -8.47 -3.16 5.16
C SER A 86 -9.32 -4.15 4.40
N VAL A 87 -8.69 -5.23 3.96
CA VAL A 87 -9.36 -6.38 3.35
C VAL A 87 -9.05 -7.60 4.19
N GLU A 88 -10.08 -8.31 4.61
CA GLU A 88 -9.98 -9.50 5.44
C GLU A 88 -10.68 -10.66 4.75
N PHE A 89 -9.99 -11.79 4.63
CA PHE A 89 -10.57 -13.02 4.12
C PHE A 89 -11.09 -13.86 5.30
N GLN A 90 -12.39 -14.06 5.34
CA GLN A 90 -13.03 -14.90 6.35
C GLN A 90 -13.28 -16.29 5.76
N ASN A 91 -12.56 -17.29 6.26
CA ASN A 91 -12.67 -18.68 5.83
C ASN A 91 -14.14 -19.13 5.73
N GLY A 92 -14.60 -19.37 4.49
CA GLY A 92 -15.97 -19.80 4.20
C GLY A 92 -17.00 -18.69 3.98
N ASN A 93 -16.73 -17.45 4.37
CA ASN A 93 -17.67 -16.31 4.27
C ASN A 93 -17.25 -15.25 3.24
N GLY A 94 -16.20 -15.51 2.46
CA GLY A 94 -15.68 -14.56 1.47
C GLY A 94 -14.76 -13.49 2.07
N SER A 95 -14.60 -12.38 1.34
CA SER A 95 -13.76 -11.25 1.77
C SER A 95 -14.64 -10.08 2.23
N THR A 96 -14.23 -9.43 3.30
CA THR A 96 -14.83 -8.18 3.78
C THR A 96 -13.87 -7.01 3.54
N VAL A 97 -14.43 -5.86 3.17
CA VAL A 97 -13.68 -4.61 3.00
C VAL A 97 -14.18 -3.63 4.04
N ARG A 98 -13.28 -3.08 4.84
CA ARG A 98 -13.59 -2.10 5.88
C ARG A 98 -12.83 -0.81 5.63
N ARG A 99 -13.52 0.31 5.58
CA ARG A 99 -12.93 1.64 5.47
C ARG A 99 -12.46 2.11 6.84
N PHE A 100 -11.25 2.65 6.94
CA PHE A 100 -10.71 3.07 8.25
C PHE A 100 -11.52 4.20 8.89
N SER A 101 -12.06 5.11 8.11
CA SER A 101 -12.92 6.18 8.63
C SER A 101 -14.22 5.69 9.29
N SER A 102 -14.67 4.44 9.06
CA SER A 102 -15.84 3.89 9.76
C SER A 102 -15.63 3.70 11.26
N GLU A 103 -14.39 3.56 11.69
CA GLU A 103 -14.02 3.46 13.11
C GLU A 103 -13.78 4.86 13.76
N GLN A 104 -14.05 5.94 13.02
CA GLN A 104 -13.97 7.33 13.48
C GLN A 104 -12.65 7.66 14.20
N PRO A 105 -11.48 7.36 13.64
CA PRO A 105 -10.21 7.68 14.28
C PRO A 105 -10.08 9.19 14.43
N ARG A 106 -9.63 9.62 15.62
CA ARG A 106 -9.36 11.04 15.87
C ARG A 106 -8.10 11.47 15.14
N SER A 107 -8.02 12.73 14.72
CA SER A 107 -6.89 13.27 13.94
C SER A 107 -5.51 13.13 14.62
N ALA A 108 -5.46 12.96 15.94
CA ALA A 108 -4.24 12.74 16.70
C ALA A 108 -3.89 11.25 16.93
N GLN A 109 -4.74 10.32 16.50
CA GLN A 109 -4.48 8.89 16.67
C GLN A 109 -3.53 8.38 15.60
N ASN A 110 -2.64 7.48 16.01
CA ASN A 110 -1.73 6.80 15.10
C ASN A 110 -2.48 5.64 14.43
N ILE A 111 -2.78 5.81 13.14
CA ILE A 111 -3.54 4.84 12.34
C ILE A 111 -2.79 3.50 12.23
N GLU A 112 -1.48 3.52 12.07
CA GLU A 112 -0.67 2.31 12.05
C GLU A 112 -0.83 1.49 13.33
N LYS A 113 -0.73 2.13 14.50
CA LYS A 113 -0.93 1.45 15.78
C LYS A 113 -2.33 0.86 15.92
N MET A 114 -3.35 1.58 15.46
CA MET A 114 -4.73 1.09 15.46
C MET A 114 -4.88 -0.12 14.53
N TYR A 115 -4.26 -0.09 13.35
CA TYR A 115 -4.26 -1.23 12.43
C TYR A 115 -3.57 -2.45 13.04
N VAL A 116 -2.35 -2.28 13.54
CA VAL A 116 -1.58 -3.38 14.15
C VAL A 116 -2.26 -3.94 15.42
N SER A 117 -3.06 -3.15 16.12
CA SER A 117 -3.89 -3.63 17.24
C SER A 117 -5.22 -4.29 16.83
N GLY A 118 -5.47 -4.43 15.51
CA GLY A 118 -6.64 -5.13 14.98
C GLY A 118 -7.93 -4.31 14.91
N VAL A 119 -7.90 -3.01 15.21
CA VAL A 119 -9.11 -2.15 15.21
C VAL A 119 -9.82 -2.16 13.85
N PHE A 120 -9.05 -2.21 12.77
CA PHE A 120 -9.59 -2.20 11.40
C PHE A 120 -9.78 -3.59 10.79
N GLY A 121 -9.39 -4.67 11.48
CA GLY A 121 -9.30 -6.02 10.91
C GLY A 121 -8.18 -6.16 9.88
N GLY A 122 -8.21 -7.24 9.10
CA GLY A 122 -7.24 -7.46 8.01
C GLY A 122 -5.87 -7.96 8.47
N LEU A 123 -5.70 -8.27 9.76
CA LEU A 123 -4.49 -8.91 10.25
C LEU A 123 -4.57 -10.43 10.07
N PRO A 124 -3.45 -11.09 9.73
CA PRO A 124 -3.41 -12.55 9.72
C PRO A 124 -3.70 -13.13 11.11
N GLU A 125 -4.68 -14.00 11.22
CA GLU A 125 -4.88 -14.80 12.42
C GLU A 125 -3.85 -15.93 12.43
N TYR A 126 -2.87 -15.87 13.31
CA TYR A 126 -2.01 -17.00 13.62
C TYR A 126 -2.73 -17.88 14.64
N LYS A 127 -3.20 -19.05 14.22
CA LYS A 127 -3.56 -20.11 15.17
C LYS A 127 -2.24 -20.63 15.75
N GLU A 128 -2.03 -20.43 17.03
CA GLU A 128 -1.00 -21.18 17.75
C GLU A 128 -1.32 -22.68 17.55
N VAL A 129 -0.42 -23.38 16.89
CA VAL A 129 -0.44 -24.84 16.88
C VAL A 129 -0.04 -25.24 18.28
N SER A 130 -1.03 -25.55 19.13
CA SER A 130 -0.75 -26.19 20.39
C SER A 130 -0.06 -27.53 20.06
N ASP A 131 1.23 -27.65 20.39
CA ASP A 131 1.93 -28.91 20.45
C ASP A 131 1.29 -29.79 21.54
N GLU A 132 0.18 -30.41 21.21
CA GLU A 132 -0.28 -31.58 21.92
C GLU A 132 0.54 -32.78 21.37
N ALA A 133 1.79 -32.91 21.86
CA ALA A 133 2.53 -34.12 21.77
C ALA A 133 2.17 -34.97 23.04
N GLU A 134 1.33 -35.97 22.85
CA GLU A 134 1.35 -37.18 23.66
C GLU A 134 2.30 -38.23 23.06
#